data_3a4fd1cc410912fb9b4e8ae0ee95f9b9
#
_entry.id   3a4fd1cc410912fb9b4e8ae0ee95f9b9
#
_cell.length_a   1.000
_cell.length_b   1.000
_cell.length_c   1.000
_cell.angle_alpha   90.00
_cell.angle_beta   90.00
_cell.angle_gamma   90.00
#
_symmetry.space_group_name_H-M   'P 1'
#
loop_
_entity.id
_entity.type
_entity.pdbx_description
1 polymer ?
#
loop_
_entity_poly.entity_id
_entity_poly.type
_entity_poly.pdbx_seq_one_letter_code
_entity_poly.pdbx_strand_id
1 'polypeptide(L)'
;MIPHNRPTLGHEESQAAARVLSSGWIAQGEEVLALEQEFGEYIKLPAENVIAVSSGSAALYMSLTIANAKNKYVSASAYSCRSIFNAIQLSGGIPNFLDVEEVSVNASLKKNNADIYIIAHMFGLPDLNADNKRSYFLIEDAAQALGAKIKNIQAGLFGDIGVFSLGATKMITSGGQGGIILSKNRDISDLARKMRDYDSIVDAIPRFNFQMTDIQAAIAREQLKKLPEFIFRRASIFEKYQEAGIPVIDSISQDVKPVRFRAVIFTDSAKVISCQNALLESGIRSIVPVTEDELLTTNTLVPNAADLSKKTLSIPIYPSLSDNDVNRIISVCSKALKI
;
A
#
# COMPACT_ATOMS: atom_id res chain seq x y z
N MET A 1 17.90 7.48 -17.77
CA MET A 1 17.37 6.19 -17.20
C MET A 1 15.96 6.45 -16.70
N ILE A 2 15.00 5.63 -17.11
CA ILE A 2 13.61 5.68 -16.62
C ILE A 2 13.57 4.91 -15.30
N PRO A 3 13.24 5.55 -14.15
CA PRO A 3 13.16 4.85 -12.87
C PRO A 3 11.90 3.96 -12.83
N HIS A 4 11.94 2.89 -12.01
CA HIS A 4 10.78 2.03 -11.80
C HIS A 4 9.58 2.77 -11.19
N ASN A 5 9.84 3.69 -10.27
CA ASN A 5 8.86 4.57 -9.66
C ASN A 5 9.50 5.91 -9.31
N ARG A 6 8.69 6.97 -9.29
CA ARG A 6 9.12 8.32 -8.95
C ARG A 6 7.98 9.07 -8.28
N PRO A 7 8.21 9.71 -7.11
CA PRO A 7 7.23 10.63 -6.52
C PRO A 7 6.92 11.76 -7.50
N THR A 8 5.64 12.09 -7.64
CA THR A 8 5.20 13.22 -8.47
C THR A 8 4.96 14.42 -7.56
N LEU A 9 6.00 15.21 -7.36
CA LEU A 9 6.01 16.42 -6.54
C LEU A 9 6.11 17.66 -7.44
N GLY A 10 5.51 18.77 -7.01
CA GLY A 10 5.50 20.03 -7.72
C GLY A 10 5.74 21.24 -6.82
N HIS A 11 5.34 22.38 -7.33
CA HIS A 11 5.52 23.67 -6.65
C HIS A 11 4.63 23.78 -5.40
N GLU A 12 3.43 23.21 -5.46
CA GLU A 12 2.43 23.24 -4.40
C GLU A 12 2.94 22.55 -3.13
N GLU A 13 3.54 21.37 -3.25
CA GLU A 13 4.14 20.65 -2.13
C GLU A 13 5.32 21.41 -1.53
N SER A 14 6.15 22.04 -2.39
CA SER A 14 7.27 22.85 -1.94
C SER A 14 6.80 24.10 -1.19
N GLN A 15 5.75 24.76 -1.67
CA GLN A 15 5.15 25.93 -1.00
C GLN A 15 4.49 25.53 0.33
N ALA A 16 3.78 24.41 0.37
CA ALA A 16 3.16 23.91 1.60
C ALA A 16 4.21 23.63 2.70
N ALA A 17 5.30 22.95 2.34
CA ALA A 17 6.42 22.74 3.26
C ALA A 17 7.06 24.04 3.73
N ALA A 18 7.31 25.00 2.81
CA ALA A 18 7.90 26.30 3.14
C ALA A 18 6.99 27.11 4.07
N ARG A 19 5.67 27.08 3.86
CA ARG A 19 4.69 27.73 4.73
C ARG A 19 4.78 27.20 6.17
N VAL A 20 4.84 25.89 6.35
CA VAL A 20 4.97 25.26 7.68
C VAL A 20 6.30 25.63 8.33
N LEU A 21 7.41 25.58 7.58
CA LEU A 21 8.73 26.00 8.12
C LEU A 21 8.72 27.46 8.56
N SER A 22 8.07 28.33 7.81
CA SER A 22 7.99 29.77 8.11
C SER A 22 7.09 30.09 9.31
N SER A 23 6.12 29.20 9.64
CA SER A 23 5.29 29.37 10.84
C SER A 23 6.04 29.10 12.14
N GLY A 24 7.15 28.36 12.09
CA GLY A 24 7.91 27.90 13.26
C GLY A 24 7.27 26.72 13.98
N TRP A 25 6.05 26.30 13.64
CA TRP A 25 5.40 25.11 14.20
C TRP A 25 5.55 23.93 13.23
N ILE A 26 6.50 23.04 13.51
CA ILE A 26 6.86 21.92 12.63
C ILE A 26 6.45 20.54 13.16
N ALA A 27 6.15 20.43 14.47
CA ALA A 27 5.64 19.22 15.09
C ALA A 27 4.19 18.95 14.68
N GLN A 28 3.56 17.93 15.24
CA GLN A 28 2.14 17.66 15.05
C GLN A 28 1.29 18.87 15.48
N GLY A 29 0.39 19.34 14.62
CA GLY A 29 -0.45 20.49 14.87
C GLY A 29 -1.61 20.62 13.88
N GLU A 30 -1.87 21.83 13.38
CA GLU A 30 -3.01 22.17 12.56
C GLU A 30 -3.02 21.47 11.19
N GLU A 31 -1.86 21.27 10.57
CA GLU A 31 -1.78 20.58 9.27
C GLU A 31 -2.14 19.10 9.38
N VAL A 32 -1.76 18.46 10.50
CA VAL A 32 -2.14 17.06 10.78
C VAL A 32 -3.65 16.96 11.00
N LEU A 33 -4.24 17.87 11.77
CA LEU A 33 -5.70 17.90 11.98
C LEU A 33 -6.45 18.12 10.66
N ALA A 34 -5.98 19.04 9.84
CA ALA A 34 -6.58 19.30 8.53
C ALA A 34 -6.41 18.11 7.56
N LEU A 35 -5.27 17.41 7.60
CA LEU A 35 -5.08 16.17 6.83
C LEU A 35 -6.08 15.09 7.26
N GLU A 36 -6.27 14.88 8.56
CA GLU A 36 -7.24 13.91 9.10
C GLU A 36 -8.66 14.26 8.65
N GLN A 37 -9.04 15.54 8.65
CA GLN A 37 -10.34 15.99 8.15
C GLN A 37 -10.48 15.75 6.64
N GLU A 38 -9.55 16.24 5.83
CA GLU A 38 -9.60 16.11 4.37
C GLU A 38 -9.55 14.65 3.90
N PHE A 39 -8.75 13.81 4.60
CA PHE A 39 -8.71 12.38 4.33
C PHE A 39 -10.04 11.70 4.72
N GLY A 40 -10.65 12.11 5.85
CA GLY A 40 -11.96 11.66 6.28
C GLY A 40 -13.04 12.00 5.24
N GLU A 41 -13.06 13.22 4.73
CA GLU A 41 -13.97 13.67 3.67
C GLU A 41 -13.78 12.81 2.40
N TYR A 42 -12.54 12.56 1.99
CA TYR A 42 -12.22 11.73 0.83
C TYR A 42 -12.70 10.28 0.99
N ILE A 43 -12.44 9.66 2.16
CA ILE A 43 -12.80 8.27 2.44
C ILE A 43 -14.26 8.11 2.90
N LYS A 44 -14.95 9.20 3.22
CA LYS A 44 -16.31 9.29 3.76
C LYS A 44 -16.44 8.73 5.18
N LEU A 45 -15.50 9.10 6.04
CA LEU A 45 -15.54 8.89 7.48
C LEU A 45 -15.41 10.23 8.22
N PRO A 46 -15.97 10.34 9.45
CA PRO A 46 -15.67 11.46 10.33
C PRO A 46 -14.18 11.62 10.60
N ALA A 47 -13.69 12.85 10.74
CA ALA A 47 -12.27 13.12 10.97
C ALA A 47 -11.71 12.42 12.22
N GLU A 48 -12.53 12.30 13.26
CA GLU A 48 -12.18 11.60 14.48
C GLU A 48 -11.94 10.09 14.31
N ASN A 49 -12.33 9.52 13.19
CA ASN A 49 -12.11 8.12 12.80
C ASN A 49 -10.86 7.93 11.93
N VAL A 50 -10.11 9.01 11.71
CA VAL A 50 -8.89 9.03 10.88
C VAL A 50 -7.73 9.52 11.74
N ILE A 51 -6.63 8.78 11.78
CA ILE A 51 -5.47 9.09 12.61
C ILE A 51 -4.21 9.07 11.74
N ALA A 52 -3.60 10.24 11.57
CA ALA A 52 -2.32 10.36 10.87
C ALA A 52 -1.16 9.96 11.80
N VAL A 53 -0.25 9.16 11.25
CA VAL A 53 0.89 8.60 11.99
C VAL A 53 2.18 8.68 11.17
N SER A 54 3.32 8.45 11.81
CA SER A 54 4.67 8.64 11.23
C SER A 54 4.97 7.74 10.02
N SER A 55 4.33 6.58 9.88
CA SER A 55 4.54 5.68 8.74
C SER A 55 3.46 4.60 8.64
N GLY A 56 3.33 3.96 7.47
CA GLY A 56 2.47 2.77 7.31
C GLY A 56 2.90 1.60 8.20
N SER A 57 4.19 1.44 8.49
CA SER A 57 4.69 0.41 9.41
C SER A 57 4.28 0.69 10.86
N ALA A 58 4.32 1.96 11.29
CA ALA A 58 3.79 2.38 12.58
C ALA A 58 2.28 2.11 12.65
N ALA A 59 1.53 2.42 11.59
CA ALA A 59 0.10 2.14 11.49
C ALA A 59 -0.21 0.64 11.65
N LEU A 60 0.53 -0.25 10.98
CA LEU A 60 0.38 -1.71 11.12
C LEU A 60 0.68 -2.19 12.54
N TYR A 61 1.79 -1.72 13.14
CA TYR A 61 2.15 -2.08 14.51
C TYR A 61 1.09 -1.63 15.52
N MET A 62 0.64 -0.39 15.43
CA MET A 62 -0.42 0.15 16.29
C MET A 62 -1.72 -0.64 16.12
N SER A 63 -2.11 -0.96 14.90
CA SER A 63 -3.32 -1.73 14.59
C SER A 63 -3.28 -3.12 15.22
N LEU A 64 -2.14 -3.82 15.14
CA LEU A 64 -1.95 -5.13 15.78
C LEU A 64 -1.95 -5.04 17.31
N THR A 65 -1.37 -3.98 17.87
CA THR A 65 -1.40 -3.73 19.31
C THR A 65 -2.84 -3.49 19.80
N ILE A 66 -3.62 -2.70 19.06
CA ILE A 66 -5.05 -2.44 19.33
C ILE A 66 -5.88 -3.72 19.22
N ALA A 67 -5.59 -4.58 18.24
CA ALA A 67 -6.22 -5.90 18.07
C ALA A 67 -5.80 -6.91 19.16
N ASN A 68 -4.91 -6.50 20.09
CA ASN A 68 -4.34 -7.36 21.13
C ASN A 68 -3.71 -8.63 20.54
N ALA A 69 -2.78 -8.44 19.59
CA ALA A 69 -2.14 -9.52 18.83
C ALA A 69 -1.19 -10.40 19.66
N LYS A 70 -0.76 -9.94 20.85
CA LYS A 70 0.19 -10.68 21.69
C LYS A 70 -0.32 -12.09 21.97
N ASN A 71 0.50 -13.09 21.64
CA ASN A 71 0.21 -14.55 21.77
C ASN A 71 -0.99 -15.04 20.94
N LYS A 72 -1.47 -14.26 19.96
CA LYS A 72 -2.52 -14.68 19.02
C LYS A 72 -1.94 -14.99 17.64
N TYR A 73 -2.60 -15.89 16.92
CA TYR A 73 -2.26 -16.15 15.53
C TYR A 73 -2.70 -15.01 14.64
N VAL A 74 -1.74 -14.47 13.89
CA VAL A 74 -1.95 -13.40 12.90
C VAL A 74 -1.64 -13.95 11.52
N SER A 75 -2.67 -14.11 10.68
CA SER A 75 -2.51 -14.57 9.30
C SER A 75 -2.32 -13.38 8.35
N ALA A 76 -1.48 -13.60 7.34
CA ALA A 76 -1.28 -12.71 6.20
C ALA A 76 -0.79 -13.52 4.98
N SER A 77 -0.89 -12.93 3.77
CA SER A 77 -0.26 -13.54 2.59
C SER A 77 1.26 -13.57 2.75
N ALA A 78 1.88 -14.70 2.41
CA ALA A 78 3.34 -14.81 2.32
C ALA A 78 3.93 -13.91 1.23
N TYR A 79 3.18 -13.64 0.17
CA TYR A 79 3.53 -12.74 -0.93
C TYR A 79 3.12 -11.31 -0.58
N SER A 80 3.81 -10.70 0.38
CA SER A 80 3.50 -9.39 0.93
C SER A 80 4.75 -8.62 1.37
N CYS A 81 4.55 -7.36 1.77
CA CYS A 81 5.63 -6.51 2.25
C CYS A 81 6.19 -6.99 3.60
N ARG A 82 7.51 -6.95 3.76
CA ARG A 82 8.22 -7.30 5.00
C ARG A 82 7.76 -6.51 6.23
N SER A 83 7.16 -5.32 6.05
CA SER A 83 6.58 -4.53 7.15
C SER A 83 5.48 -5.27 7.90
N ILE A 84 4.72 -6.14 7.23
CA ILE A 84 3.70 -6.99 7.87
C ILE A 84 4.36 -7.96 8.84
N PHE A 85 5.41 -8.68 8.40
CA PHE A 85 6.18 -9.57 9.27
C PHE A 85 6.71 -8.82 10.50
N ASN A 86 7.36 -7.67 10.28
CA ASN A 86 7.94 -6.88 11.36
C ASN A 86 6.89 -6.41 12.36
N ALA A 87 5.73 -5.96 11.87
CA ALA A 87 4.64 -5.49 12.74
C ALA A 87 4.06 -6.64 13.59
N ILE A 88 3.90 -7.84 13.01
CA ILE A 88 3.44 -9.04 13.74
C ILE A 88 4.45 -9.39 14.86
N GLN A 89 5.73 -9.46 14.54
CA GLN A 89 6.77 -9.81 15.51
C GLN A 89 6.86 -8.78 16.65
N LEU A 90 6.87 -7.48 16.30
CA LEU A 90 6.96 -6.40 17.29
C LEU A 90 5.74 -6.33 18.21
N SER A 91 4.54 -6.69 17.72
CA SER A 91 3.31 -6.75 18.52
C SER A 91 3.22 -8.01 19.39
N GLY A 92 4.17 -8.95 19.28
CA GLY A 92 4.16 -10.24 19.97
C GLY A 92 3.15 -11.24 19.39
N GLY A 93 2.65 -11.01 18.19
CA GLY A 93 1.78 -11.92 17.45
C GLY A 93 2.54 -13.16 16.95
N ILE A 94 1.82 -14.26 16.77
CA ILE A 94 2.34 -15.50 16.18
C ILE A 94 2.04 -15.50 14.69
N PRO A 95 3.05 -15.38 13.81
CA PRO A 95 2.80 -15.28 12.38
C PRO A 95 2.28 -16.62 11.81
N ASN A 96 1.26 -16.54 10.98
CA ASN A 96 0.71 -17.64 10.19
C ASN A 96 0.58 -17.19 8.74
N PHE A 97 1.66 -17.36 7.94
CA PHE A 97 1.66 -16.90 6.56
C PHE A 97 1.01 -17.93 5.64
N LEU A 98 0.04 -17.45 4.87
CA LEU A 98 -0.75 -18.23 3.94
C LEU A 98 -0.14 -18.15 2.54
N ASP A 99 -0.22 -19.26 1.80
CA ASP A 99 0.10 -19.27 0.39
C ASP A 99 -0.93 -18.45 -0.41
N VAL A 100 -0.55 -18.00 -1.59
CA VAL A 100 -1.48 -17.37 -2.53
C VAL A 100 -2.30 -18.43 -3.26
N GLU A 101 -3.46 -18.02 -3.81
CA GLU A 101 -4.21 -18.87 -4.73
C GLU A 101 -3.43 -19.02 -6.05
N GLU A 102 -3.67 -20.10 -6.74
CA GLU A 102 -3.03 -20.34 -8.03
C GLU A 102 -3.32 -19.19 -9.00
N VAL A 103 -2.25 -18.64 -9.60
CA VAL A 103 -2.33 -17.50 -10.54
C VAL A 103 -2.95 -16.23 -9.94
N SER A 104 -2.86 -16.05 -8.62
CA SER A 104 -3.38 -14.88 -7.91
C SER A 104 -2.32 -14.29 -6.99
N VAL A 105 -2.44 -13.00 -6.68
CA VAL A 105 -1.65 -12.31 -5.64
C VAL A 105 -2.33 -12.34 -4.27
N ASN A 106 -3.56 -12.86 -4.21
CA ASN A 106 -4.38 -12.90 -3.00
C ASN A 106 -4.13 -14.20 -2.24
N ALA A 107 -4.19 -14.14 -0.91
CA ALA A 107 -4.00 -15.31 -0.07
C ALA A 107 -5.17 -16.30 -0.18
N SER A 108 -4.85 -17.59 -0.15
CA SER A 108 -5.86 -18.62 -0.02
C SER A 108 -6.34 -18.74 1.42
N LEU A 109 -7.62 -18.48 1.68
CA LEU A 109 -8.22 -18.55 3.01
C LEU A 109 -8.63 -19.96 3.46
N LYS A 110 -8.41 -21.00 2.66
CA LYS A 110 -8.87 -22.39 2.93
C LYS A 110 -8.35 -22.99 4.25
N LYS A 111 -7.25 -22.47 4.78
CA LYS A 111 -6.61 -22.91 6.03
C LYS A 111 -6.42 -21.79 7.04
N ASN A 112 -7.26 -20.76 6.98
CA ASN A 112 -7.15 -19.63 7.89
C ASN A 112 -7.88 -19.92 9.21
N ASN A 113 -7.12 -20.13 10.30
CA ASN A 113 -7.61 -20.31 11.68
C ASN A 113 -7.08 -19.18 12.58
N ALA A 114 -6.83 -18.01 12.05
CA ALA A 114 -6.25 -16.90 12.80
C ALA A 114 -7.29 -16.14 13.61
N ASP A 115 -6.85 -15.60 14.74
CA ASP A 115 -7.60 -14.62 15.53
C ASP A 115 -7.65 -13.26 14.79
N ILE A 116 -6.56 -12.93 14.10
CA ILE A 116 -6.38 -11.68 13.35
C ILE A 116 -5.93 -12.00 11.93
N TYR A 117 -6.50 -11.33 10.97
CA TYR A 117 -6.07 -11.46 9.57
C TYR A 117 -5.70 -10.09 8.99
N ILE A 118 -4.54 -10.03 8.31
CA ILE A 118 -4.11 -8.86 7.54
C ILE A 118 -4.31 -9.16 6.06
N ILE A 119 -5.25 -8.45 5.43
CA ILE A 119 -5.42 -8.45 3.98
C ILE A 119 -4.57 -7.32 3.39
N ALA A 120 -3.64 -7.66 2.48
CA ALA A 120 -2.89 -6.68 1.72
C ALA A 120 -3.49 -6.53 0.32
N HIS A 121 -3.93 -5.32 -0.03
CA HIS A 121 -4.43 -5.00 -1.38
C HIS A 121 -3.24 -4.76 -2.31
N MET A 122 -2.60 -5.85 -2.75
CA MET A 122 -1.37 -5.80 -3.51
C MET A 122 -1.55 -5.12 -4.88
N PHE A 123 -0.55 -4.34 -5.29
CA PHE A 123 -0.48 -3.66 -6.60
C PHE A 123 -1.59 -2.61 -6.86
N GLY A 124 -2.39 -2.29 -5.84
CA GLY A 124 -3.57 -1.44 -5.98
C GLY A 124 -4.78 -2.19 -6.51
N LEU A 125 -4.75 -3.53 -6.44
CA LEU A 125 -5.86 -4.45 -6.73
C LEU A 125 -6.52 -4.84 -5.41
N PRO A 126 -7.75 -4.41 -5.11
CA PRO A 126 -8.47 -4.83 -3.92
C PRO A 126 -8.69 -6.35 -3.88
N ASP A 127 -8.40 -6.95 -2.74
CA ASP A 127 -8.70 -8.35 -2.46
C ASP A 127 -10.18 -8.50 -2.06
N LEU A 128 -10.95 -9.24 -2.84
CA LEU A 128 -12.38 -9.47 -2.62
C LEU A 128 -12.67 -10.20 -1.30
N ASN A 129 -11.70 -10.91 -0.71
CA ASN A 129 -11.84 -11.54 0.58
C ASN A 129 -12.12 -10.54 1.71
N ALA A 130 -11.81 -9.25 1.52
CA ALA A 130 -12.13 -8.20 2.48
C ALA A 130 -13.64 -8.03 2.72
N ASP A 131 -14.48 -8.33 1.72
CA ASP A 131 -15.96 -8.24 1.79
C ASP A 131 -16.63 -9.52 2.33
N ASN A 132 -15.86 -10.53 2.73
CA ASN A 132 -16.41 -11.79 3.22
C ASN A 132 -16.91 -11.67 4.68
N LYS A 133 -17.96 -12.45 5.03
CA LYS A 133 -18.34 -12.64 6.44
C LYS A 133 -17.21 -13.35 7.18
N ARG A 134 -16.89 -12.87 8.40
CA ARG A 134 -15.75 -13.35 9.18
C ARG A 134 -16.03 -13.41 10.68
N SER A 135 -15.25 -14.23 11.37
CA SER A 135 -15.21 -14.33 12.84
C SER A 135 -13.89 -13.82 13.44
N TYR A 136 -12.92 -13.41 12.61
CA TYR A 136 -11.61 -12.89 12.99
C TYR A 136 -11.58 -11.37 12.91
N PHE A 137 -10.66 -10.74 13.64
CA PHE A 137 -10.37 -9.32 13.51
C PHE A 137 -9.64 -9.07 12.19
N LEU A 138 -10.11 -8.12 11.40
CA LEU A 138 -9.54 -7.82 10.08
C LEU A 138 -8.84 -6.46 10.07
N ILE A 139 -7.56 -6.48 9.67
CA ILE A 139 -6.78 -5.31 9.31
C ILE A 139 -6.62 -5.29 7.79
N GLU A 140 -7.02 -4.21 7.13
CA GLU A 140 -6.74 -4.00 5.71
C GLU A 140 -5.45 -3.20 5.55
N ASP A 141 -4.41 -3.81 4.97
CA ASP A 141 -3.24 -3.09 4.48
C ASP A 141 -3.55 -2.52 3.08
N ALA A 142 -4.07 -1.31 3.06
CA ALA A 142 -4.37 -0.55 1.85
C ALA A 142 -3.21 0.39 1.44
N ALA A 143 -1.98 0.11 1.88
CA ALA A 143 -0.79 0.93 1.60
C ALA A 143 -0.48 1.10 0.10
N GLN A 144 -1.05 0.28 -0.76
CA GLN A 144 -0.94 0.35 -2.22
C GLN A 144 -2.27 0.66 -2.91
N ALA A 145 -3.36 0.88 -2.16
CA ALA A 145 -4.73 0.85 -2.69
C ALA A 145 -5.58 2.08 -2.32
N LEU A 146 -4.95 3.21 -1.97
CA LEU A 146 -5.69 4.44 -1.70
C LEU A 146 -6.49 4.88 -2.96
N GLY A 147 -7.82 4.93 -2.81
CA GLY A 147 -8.76 5.22 -3.88
C GLY A 147 -9.33 4.00 -4.60
N ALA A 148 -8.78 2.80 -4.37
CA ALA A 148 -9.33 1.55 -4.91
C ALA A 148 -10.64 1.16 -4.22
N LYS A 149 -11.54 0.44 -4.92
CA LYS A 149 -12.88 0.11 -4.41
C LYS A 149 -13.29 -1.32 -4.73
N ILE A 150 -14.13 -1.88 -3.86
CA ILE A 150 -14.95 -3.07 -4.10
C ILE A 150 -16.42 -2.63 -3.98
N LYS A 151 -17.26 -2.87 -4.99
CA LYS A 151 -18.70 -2.49 -4.99
C LYS A 151 -18.95 -1.03 -4.56
N ASN A 152 -18.11 -0.11 -5.00
CA ASN A 152 -18.12 1.32 -4.65
C ASN A 152 -17.73 1.67 -3.19
N ILE A 153 -17.39 0.71 -2.33
CA ILE A 153 -16.79 0.93 -1.01
C ILE A 153 -15.28 0.99 -1.18
N GLN A 154 -14.63 1.98 -0.58
CA GLN A 154 -13.18 2.12 -0.66
C GLN A 154 -12.46 1.00 0.12
N ALA A 155 -11.35 0.49 -0.43
CA ALA A 155 -10.41 -0.35 0.30
C ALA A 155 -9.96 0.36 1.58
N GLY A 156 -9.81 -0.39 2.68
CA GLY A 156 -9.57 0.13 4.02
C GLY A 156 -10.84 0.35 4.85
N LEU A 157 -12.05 0.15 4.25
CA LEU A 157 -13.34 0.31 4.94
C LEU A 157 -14.11 -1.00 5.19
N PHE A 158 -13.55 -2.14 4.83
CA PHE A 158 -14.17 -3.45 5.06
C PHE A 158 -13.73 -4.07 6.39
N GLY A 159 -12.49 -3.79 6.81
CA GLY A 159 -11.90 -4.28 8.04
C GLY A 159 -12.40 -3.56 9.30
N ASP A 160 -11.92 -4.05 10.44
CA ASP A 160 -12.05 -3.37 11.73
C ASP A 160 -11.11 -2.15 11.77
N ILE A 161 -9.93 -2.28 11.11
CA ILE A 161 -8.95 -1.21 10.91
C ILE A 161 -8.49 -1.22 9.45
N GLY A 162 -8.44 -0.03 8.83
CA GLY A 162 -7.74 0.22 7.57
C GLY A 162 -6.43 0.95 7.79
N VAL A 163 -5.38 0.55 7.06
CA VAL A 163 -4.05 1.15 7.12
C VAL A 163 -3.63 1.65 5.75
N PHE A 164 -3.17 2.90 5.67
CA PHE A 164 -2.58 3.46 4.46
C PHE A 164 -1.15 3.91 4.72
N SER A 165 -0.34 3.90 3.68
CA SER A 165 1.01 4.44 3.69
C SER A 165 1.08 5.68 2.80
N LEU A 166 1.68 6.74 3.32
CA LEU A 166 2.03 7.96 2.61
C LEU A 166 3.55 8.06 2.39
N GLY A 167 4.20 6.90 2.28
CA GLY A 167 5.63 6.81 1.99
C GLY A 167 5.99 7.40 0.61
N ALA A 168 7.29 7.64 0.38
CA ALA A 168 7.79 8.40 -0.77
C ALA A 168 7.25 7.95 -2.14
N THR A 169 7.02 6.64 -2.35
CA THR A 169 6.61 6.08 -3.65
C THR A 169 5.19 5.50 -3.65
N LYS A 170 4.35 5.88 -2.68
CA LYS A 170 2.96 5.42 -2.57
C LYS A 170 2.04 6.16 -3.55
N MET A 171 0.74 5.90 -3.50
CA MET A 171 -0.24 6.57 -4.36
C MET A 171 -0.17 8.09 -4.23
N ILE A 172 -0.01 8.57 -3.00
CA ILE A 172 0.38 9.94 -2.62
C ILE A 172 1.50 9.86 -1.59
N THR A 173 2.29 10.91 -1.47
CA THR A 173 3.40 10.98 -0.52
C THR A 173 3.24 12.15 0.45
N SER A 174 3.76 11.98 1.66
CA SER A 174 3.95 13.06 2.64
C SER A 174 5.37 13.66 2.62
N GLY A 175 6.05 13.55 1.48
CA GLY A 175 7.43 14.04 1.34
C GLY A 175 8.50 13.13 1.94
N GLY A 176 8.16 11.90 2.29
CA GLY A 176 9.10 10.92 2.85
C GLY A 176 8.38 9.75 3.46
N GLN A 177 8.00 9.83 4.72
CA GLN A 177 7.30 8.79 5.44
C GLN A 177 6.00 9.34 6.04
N GLY A 178 4.96 8.52 6.06
CA GLY A 178 3.67 8.82 6.67
C GLY A 178 2.73 7.63 6.60
N GLY A 179 1.70 7.64 7.42
CA GLY A 179 0.67 6.62 7.43
C GLY A 179 -0.66 7.17 7.94
N ILE A 180 -1.72 6.44 7.66
CA ILE A 180 -3.06 6.70 8.20
C ILE A 180 -3.60 5.41 8.78
N ILE A 181 -4.19 5.49 9.96
CA ILE A 181 -5.07 4.49 10.54
C ILE A 181 -6.49 5.01 10.43
N LEU A 182 -7.42 4.14 10.09
CA LEU A 182 -8.84 4.47 10.17
C LEU A 182 -9.66 3.29 10.68
N SER A 183 -10.76 3.60 11.34
CA SER A 183 -11.75 2.61 11.78
C SER A 183 -13.14 3.23 11.84
N LYS A 184 -14.17 2.45 11.48
CA LYS A 184 -15.57 2.84 11.70
C LYS A 184 -15.95 2.77 13.19
N ASN A 185 -15.19 2.02 13.99
CA ASN A 185 -15.38 1.91 15.43
C ASN A 185 -14.63 3.04 16.13
N ARG A 186 -15.38 3.91 16.83
CA ARG A 186 -14.85 5.06 17.53
C ARG A 186 -13.89 4.68 18.65
N ASP A 187 -14.15 3.61 19.40
CA ASP A 187 -13.29 3.17 20.49
C ASP A 187 -11.89 2.77 19.98
N ILE A 188 -11.83 2.13 18.80
CA ILE A 188 -10.57 1.78 18.11
C ILE A 188 -9.83 3.06 17.72
N SER A 189 -10.52 4.03 17.16
CA SER A 189 -9.92 5.30 16.73
C SER A 189 -9.39 6.12 17.92
N ASP A 190 -10.14 6.17 19.02
CA ASP A 190 -9.72 6.84 20.24
C ASP A 190 -8.49 6.17 20.88
N LEU A 191 -8.44 4.83 20.84
CA LEU A 191 -7.27 4.09 21.31
C LEU A 191 -6.04 4.35 20.42
N ALA A 192 -6.21 4.37 19.09
CA ALA A 192 -5.14 4.72 18.15
C ALA A 192 -4.61 6.14 18.40
N ARG A 193 -5.50 7.11 18.63
CA ARG A 193 -5.13 8.49 18.94
C ARG A 193 -4.35 8.58 20.25
N LYS A 194 -4.80 7.89 21.31
CA LYS A 194 -4.09 7.80 22.59
C LYS A 194 -2.69 7.15 22.46
N MET A 195 -2.54 6.17 21.59
CA MET A 195 -1.22 5.56 21.33
C MET A 195 -0.29 6.51 20.59
N ARG A 196 -0.80 7.31 19.65
CA ARG A 196 -0.03 8.30 18.89
C ARG A 196 0.41 9.47 19.77
N ASP A 197 -0.49 10.00 20.60
CA ASP A 197 -0.29 11.19 21.41
C ASP A 197 0.45 10.80 22.74
N TYR A 198 1.64 10.22 22.57
CA TYR A 198 2.41 9.50 23.59
C TYR A 198 2.83 10.35 24.80
N ASP A 199 3.03 11.65 24.63
CA ASP A 199 3.52 12.60 25.62
C ASP A 199 2.41 13.38 26.33
N SER A 200 1.18 13.29 25.86
CA SER A 200 0.01 14.00 26.39
C SER A 200 -0.74 13.21 27.47
N ILE A 201 -0.32 11.96 27.72
CA ILE A 201 -1.04 11.03 28.61
C ILE A 201 -0.13 10.55 29.73
N VAL A 202 -0.53 10.85 30.96
CA VAL A 202 0.18 10.41 32.18
C VAL A 202 -0.45 9.09 32.63
N ASP A 203 0.11 7.97 32.15
CA ASP A 203 -0.18 6.62 32.64
C ASP A 203 1.08 5.74 32.62
N ALA A 204 0.98 4.49 33.08
CA ALA A 204 2.09 3.55 33.12
C ALA A 204 2.32 2.77 31.81
N ILE A 205 1.64 3.11 30.72
CA ILE A 205 1.73 2.37 29.46
C ILE A 205 2.85 2.97 28.60
N PRO A 206 3.93 2.22 28.30
CA PRO A 206 4.99 2.70 27.40
C PRO A 206 4.47 2.95 25.99
N ARG A 207 4.86 4.10 25.41
CA ARG A 207 4.51 4.47 24.03
C ARG A 207 5.74 4.94 23.28
N PHE A 208 5.72 4.71 21.98
CA PHE A 208 6.68 5.33 21.06
C PHE A 208 6.10 6.59 20.44
N ASN A 209 6.96 7.47 19.93
CA ASN A 209 6.53 8.59 19.12
C ASN A 209 6.09 8.10 17.73
N PHE A 210 4.78 8.06 17.50
CA PHE A 210 4.17 7.73 16.21
C PHE A 210 3.56 8.95 15.52
N GLN A 211 3.83 10.16 16.00
CA GLN A 211 3.29 11.40 15.45
C GLN A 211 3.81 11.68 14.05
N MET A 212 2.91 12.18 13.19
CA MET A 212 3.27 12.82 11.93
C MET A 212 3.60 14.30 12.19
N THR A 213 4.55 14.85 11.47
CA THR A 213 4.86 16.29 11.54
C THR A 213 3.94 17.10 10.63
N ASP A 214 3.72 18.38 10.98
CA ASP A 214 2.94 19.28 10.12
C ASP A 214 3.55 19.49 8.74
N ILE A 215 4.89 19.44 8.60
CA ILE A 215 5.54 19.47 7.28
C ILE A 215 5.08 18.31 6.40
N GLN A 216 5.07 17.09 6.96
CA GLN A 216 4.63 15.89 6.23
C GLN A 216 3.14 15.96 5.91
N ALA A 217 2.33 16.42 6.85
CA ALA A 217 0.89 16.57 6.66
C ALA A 217 0.56 17.60 5.57
N ALA A 218 1.21 18.77 5.56
CA ALA A 218 1.02 19.81 4.56
C ALA A 218 1.31 19.31 3.14
N ILE A 219 2.41 18.55 2.95
CA ILE A 219 2.73 17.92 1.67
C ILE A 219 1.65 16.89 1.29
N ALA A 220 1.24 16.04 2.23
CA ALA A 220 0.23 15.01 1.98
C ALA A 220 -1.13 15.60 1.60
N ARG A 221 -1.52 16.74 2.15
CA ARG A 221 -2.75 17.47 1.81
C ARG A 221 -2.74 17.94 0.34
N GLU A 222 -1.64 18.51 -0.15
CA GLU A 222 -1.52 18.88 -1.56
C GLU A 222 -1.54 17.65 -2.48
N GLN A 223 -0.93 16.57 -2.07
CA GLN A 223 -0.95 15.30 -2.80
C GLN A 223 -2.36 14.67 -2.82
N LEU A 224 -3.12 14.78 -1.73
CA LEU A 224 -4.50 14.25 -1.66
C LEU A 224 -5.42 14.95 -2.67
N LYS A 225 -5.25 16.25 -2.88
CA LYS A 225 -5.99 17.02 -3.90
C LYS A 225 -5.71 16.51 -5.32
N LYS A 226 -4.47 16.05 -5.58
CA LYS A 226 -4.03 15.52 -6.89
C LYS A 226 -4.36 14.04 -7.10
N LEU A 227 -4.80 13.32 -6.06
CA LEU A 227 -5.03 11.88 -6.13
C LEU A 227 -5.97 11.43 -7.27
N PRO A 228 -7.09 12.11 -7.57
CA PRO A 228 -7.96 11.73 -8.70
C PRO A 228 -7.22 11.77 -10.04
N GLU A 229 -6.39 12.78 -10.28
CA GLU A 229 -5.57 12.91 -11.48
C GLU A 229 -4.51 11.79 -11.54
N PHE A 230 -3.88 11.47 -10.41
CA PHE A 230 -2.88 10.40 -10.32
C PHE A 230 -3.48 9.03 -10.64
N ILE A 231 -4.68 8.76 -10.15
CA ILE A 231 -5.42 7.51 -10.45
C ILE A 231 -5.75 7.46 -11.95
N PHE A 232 -6.28 8.55 -12.51
CA PHE A 232 -6.61 8.63 -13.93
C PHE A 232 -5.36 8.40 -14.81
N ARG A 233 -4.25 9.08 -14.51
CA ARG A 233 -3.01 8.91 -15.28
C ARG A 233 -2.46 7.49 -15.21
N ARG A 234 -2.47 6.85 -14.04
CA ARG A 234 -2.06 5.45 -13.89
C ARG A 234 -2.96 4.51 -14.69
N ALA A 235 -4.26 4.72 -14.68
CA ALA A 235 -5.21 3.95 -15.48
C ALA A 235 -4.88 4.07 -16.99
N SER A 236 -4.69 5.30 -17.49
CA SER A 236 -4.34 5.54 -18.90
C SER A 236 -3.02 4.87 -19.31
N ILE A 237 -1.99 4.89 -18.45
CA ILE A 237 -0.73 4.18 -18.73
C ILE A 237 -0.94 2.67 -18.75
N PHE A 238 -1.71 2.15 -17.80
CA PHE A 238 -1.99 0.72 -17.69
C PHE A 238 -2.77 0.19 -18.91
N GLU A 239 -3.78 0.94 -19.37
CA GLU A 239 -4.56 0.65 -20.57
C GLU A 239 -3.65 0.56 -21.81
N LYS A 240 -2.72 1.52 -21.99
CA LYS A 240 -1.73 1.44 -23.08
C LYS A 240 -0.87 0.18 -23.05
N TYR A 241 -0.51 -0.30 -21.84
CA TYR A 241 0.21 -1.58 -21.72
C TYR A 241 -0.66 -2.76 -22.13
N GLN A 242 -1.94 -2.78 -21.74
CA GLN A 242 -2.89 -3.83 -22.14
C GLN A 242 -3.16 -3.82 -23.65
N GLU A 243 -3.40 -2.64 -24.24
CA GLU A 243 -3.61 -2.45 -25.67
C GLU A 243 -2.42 -2.92 -26.52
N ALA A 244 -1.21 -2.78 -25.98
CA ALA A 244 0.01 -3.30 -26.60
C ALA A 244 0.21 -4.83 -26.41
N GLY A 245 -0.75 -5.54 -25.79
CA GLY A 245 -0.67 -6.97 -25.54
C GLY A 245 0.25 -7.39 -24.40
N ILE A 246 0.77 -6.45 -23.57
CA ILE A 246 1.62 -6.78 -22.42
C ILE A 246 0.76 -7.48 -21.36
N PRO A 247 1.14 -8.70 -20.91
CA PRO A 247 0.32 -9.51 -20.00
C PRO A 247 0.41 -9.00 -18.56
N VAL A 248 -0.14 -7.81 -18.27
CA VAL A 248 -0.18 -7.23 -16.94
C VAL A 248 -1.33 -7.81 -16.11
N ILE A 249 -1.05 -8.11 -14.84
CA ILE A 249 -2.05 -8.62 -13.89
C ILE A 249 -3.12 -7.55 -13.67
N ASP A 250 -4.38 -7.96 -13.79
CA ASP A 250 -5.56 -7.15 -13.54
C ASP A 250 -6.64 -7.91 -12.77
N SER A 251 -7.63 -7.19 -12.24
CA SER A 251 -8.84 -7.81 -11.70
C SER A 251 -9.74 -8.29 -12.83
N ILE A 252 -10.21 -9.53 -12.72
CA ILE A 252 -11.24 -10.10 -13.61
C ILE A 252 -12.66 -9.75 -13.13
N SER A 253 -12.81 -9.24 -11.91
CA SER A 253 -14.11 -8.90 -11.33
C SER A 253 -14.51 -7.47 -11.67
N GLN A 254 -15.73 -7.28 -12.16
CA GLN A 254 -16.31 -5.96 -12.41
C GLN A 254 -16.62 -5.18 -11.10
N ASP A 255 -16.70 -5.87 -9.98
CA ASP A 255 -16.90 -5.26 -8.66
C ASP A 255 -15.66 -4.51 -8.18
N VAL A 256 -14.48 -4.77 -8.76
CA VAL A 256 -13.21 -4.18 -8.35
C VAL A 256 -12.85 -2.99 -9.24
N LYS A 257 -12.58 -1.85 -8.61
CA LYS A 257 -12.02 -0.64 -9.24
C LYS A 257 -10.60 -0.41 -8.72
N PRO A 258 -9.57 -0.93 -9.41
CA PRO A 258 -8.18 -0.81 -8.99
C PRO A 258 -7.63 0.60 -9.26
N VAL A 259 -6.52 0.93 -8.55
CA VAL A 259 -5.80 2.22 -8.74
C VAL A 259 -4.49 2.08 -9.51
N ARG A 260 -4.13 0.88 -9.92
CA ARG A 260 -2.94 0.62 -10.75
C ARG A 260 -1.64 1.15 -10.10
N PHE A 261 -1.46 0.85 -8.81
CA PHE A 261 -0.24 1.24 -8.09
C PHE A 261 1.02 0.66 -8.75
N ARG A 262 0.93 -0.57 -9.27
CA ARG A 262 1.95 -1.23 -10.09
C ARG A 262 1.35 -1.78 -11.37
N ALA A 263 2.15 -1.82 -12.44
CA ALA A 263 1.90 -2.62 -13.63
C ALA A 263 2.82 -3.85 -13.55
N VAL A 264 2.25 -5.01 -13.29
CA VAL A 264 3.00 -6.24 -13.05
C VAL A 264 2.72 -7.22 -14.18
N ILE A 265 3.74 -7.49 -14.98
CA ILE A 265 3.72 -8.54 -16.00
C ILE A 265 3.68 -9.89 -15.29
N PHE A 266 2.84 -10.80 -15.78
CA PHE A 266 2.82 -12.20 -15.38
C PHE A 266 3.09 -13.08 -16.61
N THR A 267 4.20 -13.84 -16.57
CA THR A 267 4.62 -14.70 -17.69
C THR A 267 5.57 -15.79 -17.17
N ASP A 268 6.08 -16.67 -18.04
CA ASP A 268 7.07 -17.65 -17.65
C ASP A 268 8.39 -16.98 -17.19
N SER A 269 9.13 -17.67 -16.32
CA SER A 269 10.34 -17.14 -15.66
C SER A 269 11.45 -16.77 -16.67
N ALA A 270 11.58 -17.51 -17.76
CA ALA A 270 12.58 -17.22 -18.79
C ALA A 270 12.26 -15.88 -19.49
N LYS A 271 11.00 -15.61 -19.77
CA LYS A 271 10.55 -14.33 -20.33
C LYS A 271 10.67 -13.19 -19.34
N VAL A 272 10.42 -13.42 -18.05
CA VAL A 272 10.66 -12.42 -16.99
C VAL A 272 12.10 -11.95 -17.01
N ILE A 273 13.07 -12.90 -16.99
CA ILE A 273 14.51 -12.59 -17.01
C ILE A 273 14.89 -11.87 -18.32
N SER A 274 14.43 -12.37 -19.46
CA SER A 274 14.71 -11.74 -20.77
C SER A 274 14.17 -10.30 -20.84
N CYS A 275 12.95 -10.08 -20.38
CA CYS A 275 12.33 -8.76 -20.38
C CYS A 275 13.02 -7.80 -19.41
N GLN A 276 13.39 -8.27 -18.22
CA GLN A 276 14.12 -7.47 -17.24
C GLN A 276 15.49 -7.00 -17.77
N ASN A 277 16.25 -7.90 -18.41
CA ASN A 277 17.54 -7.57 -19.01
C ASN A 277 17.39 -6.57 -20.16
N ALA A 278 16.44 -6.80 -21.08
CA ALA A 278 16.20 -5.90 -22.21
C ALA A 278 15.79 -4.49 -21.75
N LEU A 279 14.97 -4.40 -20.70
CA LEU A 279 14.60 -3.11 -20.09
C LEU A 279 15.82 -2.42 -19.50
N LEU A 280 16.65 -3.13 -18.73
CA LEU A 280 17.85 -2.59 -18.11
C LEU A 280 18.86 -2.07 -19.16
N GLU A 281 19.13 -2.85 -20.20
CA GLU A 281 20.00 -2.46 -21.33
C GLU A 281 19.47 -1.23 -22.07
N SER A 282 18.13 -1.08 -22.10
CA SER A 282 17.47 0.11 -22.66
C SER A 282 17.41 1.30 -21.69
N GLY A 283 18.03 1.22 -20.51
CA GLY A 283 18.01 2.28 -19.50
C GLY A 283 16.66 2.43 -18.80
N ILE A 284 15.88 1.35 -18.67
CA ILE A 284 14.58 1.31 -17.99
C ILE A 284 14.71 0.37 -16.78
N ARG A 285 14.37 0.88 -15.59
CA ARG A 285 14.36 0.06 -14.38
C ARG A 285 13.03 -0.67 -14.21
N SER A 286 13.11 -1.98 -14.02
CA SER A 286 12.00 -2.83 -13.58
C SER A 286 12.43 -3.60 -12.33
N ILE A 287 11.48 -4.18 -11.59
CA ILE A 287 11.76 -4.95 -10.37
C ILE A 287 10.88 -6.20 -10.31
N VAL A 288 11.35 -7.26 -9.70
CA VAL A 288 10.49 -8.33 -9.20
C VAL A 288 9.76 -7.79 -7.96
N PRO A 289 8.41 -7.78 -7.93
CA PRO A 289 7.65 -7.11 -6.84
C PRO A 289 7.91 -7.66 -5.45
N VAL A 290 8.04 -8.98 -5.34
CA VAL A 290 8.41 -9.75 -4.15
C VAL A 290 9.31 -10.88 -4.63
N THR A 291 10.58 -10.87 -4.24
CA THR A 291 11.53 -11.95 -4.57
C THR A 291 11.33 -13.15 -3.65
N GLU A 292 11.89 -14.30 -4.02
CA GLU A 292 11.81 -15.51 -3.17
C GLU A 292 12.40 -15.28 -1.76
N ASP A 293 13.46 -14.48 -1.65
CA ASP A 293 14.09 -14.13 -0.36
C ASP A 293 13.28 -13.13 0.46
N GLU A 294 12.33 -12.42 -0.17
CA GLU A 294 11.43 -11.47 0.47
C GLU A 294 10.12 -12.11 0.94
N LEU A 295 9.82 -13.36 0.53
CA LEU A 295 8.66 -14.09 1.04
C LEU A 295 8.68 -14.14 2.57
N LEU A 296 7.51 -14.01 3.18
CA LEU A 296 7.41 -13.89 4.64
C LEU A 296 7.60 -15.22 5.38
N THR A 297 7.68 -16.33 4.65
CA THR A 297 7.97 -17.68 5.16
C THR A 297 8.76 -18.50 4.14
N THR A 298 9.09 -19.74 4.46
CA THR A 298 9.89 -20.62 3.59
C THR A 298 9.11 -21.06 2.35
N ASN A 299 9.77 -21.09 1.19
CA ASN A 299 9.19 -21.41 -0.12
C ASN A 299 8.46 -22.77 -0.15
N THR A 300 8.93 -23.75 0.64
CA THR A 300 8.31 -25.10 0.72
C THR A 300 6.92 -25.08 1.36
N LEU A 301 6.61 -24.07 2.17
CA LEU A 301 5.30 -23.91 2.80
C LEU A 301 4.33 -23.11 1.92
N VAL A 302 4.86 -22.34 0.95
CA VAL A 302 4.08 -21.43 0.10
C VAL A 302 4.53 -21.54 -1.37
N PRO A 303 4.36 -22.71 -1.98
CA PRO A 303 4.87 -23.01 -3.31
C PRO A 303 4.28 -22.11 -4.41
N ASN A 304 3.01 -21.70 -4.29
CA ASN A 304 2.40 -20.79 -5.27
C ASN A 304 3.01 -19.38 -5.19
N ALA A 305 3.26 -18.87 -3.98
CA ALA A 305 3.93 -17.58 -3.79
C ALA A 305 5.37 -17.62 -4.31
N ALA A 306 6.08 -18.74 -4.13
CA ALA A 306 7.43 -18.94 -4.65
C ALA A 306 7.45 -19.02 -6.20
N ASP A 307 6.47 -19.68 -6.81
CA ASP A 307 6.30 -19.68 -8.26
C ASP A 307 5.95 -18.29 -8.80
N LEU A 308 5.05 -17.58 -8.13
CA LEU A 308 4.66 -16.21 -8.48
C LEU A 308 5.84 -15.24 -8.47
N SER A 309 6.76 -15.38 -7.49
CA SER A 309 7.99 -14.56 -7.41
C SER A 309 8.87 -14.68 -8.65
N LYS A 310 8.89 -15.85 -9.30
CA LYS A 310 9.69 -16.09 -10.52
C LYS A 310 8.99 -15.61 -11.80
N LYS A 311 7.67 -15.48 -11.76
CA LYS A 311 6.81 -15.21 -12.93
C LYS A 311 6.31 -13.77 -13.02
N THR A 312 6.71 -12.90 -12.11
CA THR A 312 6.25 -11.51 -12.05
C THR A 312 7.37 -10.50 -12.27
N LEU A 313 7.07 -9.46 -13.04
CA LEU A 313 7.96 -8.32 -13.29
C LEU A 313 7.16 -7.02 -13.25
N SER A 314 7.48 -6.11 -12.34
CA SER A 314 6.87 -4.79 -12.29
C SER A 314 7.61 -3.82 -13.19
N ILE A 315 6.89 -3.23 -14.14
CA ILE A 315 7.37 -2.20 -15.06
C ILE A 315 6.95 -0.80 -14.59
N PRO A 316 7.61 0.28 -15.05
CA PRO A 316 7.32 1.63 -14.58
C PRO A 316 5.87 2.04 -14.79
N ILE A 317 5.24 2.57 -13.72
CA ILE A 317 3.93 3.21 -13.77
C ILE A 317 3.86 4.27 -12.66
N TYR A 318 3.85 5.54 -13.01
CA TYR A 318 3.71 6.67 -12.08
C TYR A 318 3.18 7.90 -12.82
N PRO A 319 2.52 8.88 -12.14
CA PRO A 319 1.81 9.96 -12.82
C PRO A 319 2.68 10.84 -13.71
N SER A 320 3.93 11.11 -13.31
CA SER A 320 4.86 11.95 -14.10
C SER A 320 5.61 11.19 -15.21
N LEU A 321 5.26 9.91 -15.50
CA LEU A 321 5.85 9.16 -16.61
C LEU A 321 5.33 9.72 -17.94
N SER A 322 6.24 10.16 -18.81
CA SER A 322 5.87 10.76 -20.11
C SER A 322 5.33 9.70 -21.08
N ASP A 323 4.48 10.12 -22.03
CA ASP A 323 3.98 9.22 -23.07
C ASP A 323 5.09 8.65 -23.95
N ASN A 324 6.15 9.43 -24.20
CA ASN A 324 7.33 8.95 -24.90
C ASN A 324 8.03 7.81 -24.14
N ASP A 325 8.16 7.93 -22.81
CA ASP A 325 8.71 6.88 -21.97
C ASP A 325 7.80 5.64 -21.94
N VAL A 326 6.48 5.83 -21.87
CA VAL A 326 5.50 4.73 -21.95
C VAL A 326 5.65 3.97 -23.27
N ASN A 327 5.71 4.66 -24.41
CA ASN A 327 5.89 4.05 -25.72
C ASN A 327 7.23 3.30 -25.84
N ARG A 328 8.28 3.85 -25.24
CA ARG A 328 9.59 3.21 -25.18
C ARG A 328 9.56 1.92 -24.35
N ILE A 329 8.89 1.92 -23.20
CA ILE A 329 8.70 0.73 -22.35
C ILE A 329 7.94 -0.34 -23.14
N ILE A 330 6.83 0.04 -23.79
CA ILE A 330 6.03 -0.85 -24.65
C ILE A 330 6.91 -1.51 -25.72
N SER A 331 7.65 -0.72 -26.48
CA SER A 331 8.50 -1.23 -27.56
C SER A 331 9.53 -2.26 -27.07
N VAL A 332 10.15 -2.03 -25.91
CA VAL A 332 11.13 -2.96 -25.34
C VAL A 332 10.45 -4.23 -24.83
N CYS A 333 9.34 -4.08 -24.08
CA CYS A 333 8.60 -5.23 -23.57
C CYS A 333 8.06 -6.11 -24.69
N SER A 334 7.44 -5.52 -25.73
CA SER A 334 6.89 -6.29 -26.84
C SER A 334 7.94 -7.13 -27.56
N LYS A 335 9.10 -6.55 -27.82
CA LYS A 335 10.22 -7.30 -28.42
C LYS A 335 10.70 -8.44 -27.53
N ALA A 336 10.89 -8.19 -26.23
CA ALA A 336 11.40 -9.18 -25.30
C ALA A 336 10.39 -10.31 -25.04
N LEU A 337 9.10 -10.01 -25.00
CA LEU A 337 8.02 -10.97 -24.79
C LEU A 337 7.56 -11.67 -26.08
N LYS A 338 7.99 -11.16 -27.26
CA LYS A 338 7.59 -11.64 -28.59
C LYS A 338 6.06 -11.55 -28.82
N ILE A 339 5.52 -10.37 -28.54
CA ILE A 339 4.09 -10.01 -28.75
C ILE A 339 3.98 -8.85 -29.71
#